data_151494116cb13cc683f5bd945d98716d
#
_entry.id   151494116cb13cc683f5bd945d98716d
#
_cell.length_a   1.000
_cell.length_b   1.000
_cell.length_c   1.000
_cell.angle_alpha   90.00
_cell.angle_beta   90.00
_cell.angle_gamma   90.00
#
_symmetry.space_group_name_H-M   'P 1'
#
loop_
_entity.id
_entity.type
_entity.pdbx_description
1 polymer ?
#
loop_
_entity_poly.entity_id
_entity_poly.type
_entity_poly.pdbx_seq_one_letter_code
_entity_poly.pdbx_strand_id
1 'polypeptide(L)'
;MAVLRKLNPSQRRGKILGSRAGYKLGWSYGQRLGRSEVVVRSNVPFVSKACDLSVLCVTSGMGLPFSPIDHAVIEALKKQVRELHICSPKDDLVKLTSQLRPQLVLVLFGMHVTTEVVNSVRSLGSTTAIWYSDDPYYSDITRLTAIHYDYVFTNELSCIEFYQLQGCRKVYHLPLAVDLNVFRPKRVDTGYFSDVCFIGSAYWHRVGFFNRIAPYLARRNVKIFGWWWERLEQYSKLSHNIRNEWLSPEETDKYYNGAKIVINLHRSPYDETFNKNSTRVKALSSNPRTFEICGSGAFQLTDARQDLPNLYGPGQELATYSSAEELIEKIEYYLHHEEERNDLALKGLQRTLRDHTFDHRVAVLLNVLVARR
;
A
#
# COMPACT_ATOMS: atom_id res chain seq x y z
N MET A 1 24.16 -15.75 47.49
CA MET A 1 25.26 -14.96 46.90
C MET A 1 25.55 -15.49 45.49
N ALA A 2 25.15 -14.77 44.45
CA ALA A 2 25.46 -15.16 43.07
C ALA A 2 26.94 -14.83 42.79
N VAL A 3 27.75 -15.83 42.49
CA VAL A 3 29.15 -15.68 42.12
C VAL A 3 29.21 -15.03 40.76
N LEU A 4 29.55 -13.74 40.70
CA LEU A 4 29.86 -13.02 39.47
C LEU A 4 31.10 -13.66 38.79
N ARG A 5 30.88 -14.56 37.85
CA ARG A 5 31.97 -15.13 37.02
C ARG A 5 32.70 -13.98 36.33
N LYS A 6 33.97 -13.80 36.61
CA LYS A 6 34.86 -12.86 35.93
C LYS A 6 34.95 -13.26 34.44
N LEU A 7 34.53 -12.39 33.54
CA LEU A 7 34.67 -12.58 32.11
C LEU A 7 36.16 -12.67 31.71
N ASN A 8 36.48 -13.62 30.84
CA ASN A 8 37.82 -13.73 30.25
C ASN A 8 38.09 -12.55 29.25
N PRO A 9 39.32 -12.31 28.82
CA PRO A 9 39.64 -11.18 27.92
C PRO A 9 38.84 -11.17 26.61
N SER A 10 38.59 -12.32 25.99
CA SER A 10 37.78 -12.40 24.74
C SER A 10 36.32 -12.06 24.98
N GLN A 11 35.75 -12.53 26.10
CA GLN A 11 34.37 -12.19 26.51
C GLN A 11 34.23 -10.69 26.85
N ARG A 12 35.22 -10.07 27.50
CA ARG A 12 35.25 -8.63 27.76
C ARG A 12 35.31 -7.82 26.47
N ARG A 13 36.19 -8.21 25.52
CA ARG A 13 36.28 -7.59 24.20
C ARG A 13 34.95 -7.72 23.41
N GLY A 14 34.35 -8.90 23.39
CA GLY A 14 33.03 -9.15 22.77
C GLY A 14 31.94 -8.27 23.38
N LYS A 15 31.90 -8.14 24.73
CA LYS A 15 30.92 -7.27 25.41
C LYS A 15 31.10 -5.80 25.04
N ILE A 16 32.35 -5.29 24.97
CA ILE A 16 32.62 -3.89 24.58
C ILE A 16 32.20 -3.64 23.13
N LEU A 17 32.56 -4.54 22.21
CA LEU A 17 32.21 -4.42 20.80
C LEU A 17 30.69 -4.48 20.60
N GLY A 18 30.02 -5.41 21.25
CA GLY A 18 28.56 -5.55 21.20
C GLY A 18 27.85 -4.33 21.79
N SER A 19 28.33 -3.78 22.90
CA SER A 19 27.78 -2.55 23.49
C SER A 19 27.93 -1.34 22.57
N ARG A 20 29.10 -1.17 21.93
CA ARG A 20 29.33 -0.08 20.98
C ARG A 20 28.45 -0.20 19.73
N ALA A 21 28.33 -1.41 19.19
CA ALA A 21 27.47 -1.70 18.03
C ALA A 21 26.00 -1.44 18.36
N GLY A 22 25.54 -1.92 19.51
CA GLY A 22 24.17 -1.69 19.98
C GLY A 22 23.86 -0.23 20.24
N TYR A 23 24.80 0.52 20.83
CA TYR A 23 24.65 1.97 21.01
C TYR A 23 24.53 2.70 19.66
N LYS A 24 25.42 2.41 18.71
CA LYS A 24 25.38 3.03 17.36
C LYS A 24 24.04 2.74 16.66
N LEU A 25 23.59 1.50 16.69
CA LEU A 25 22.32 1.10 16.10
C LEU A 25 21.13 1.80 16.77
N GLY A 26 21.11 1.83 18.10
CA GLY A 26 20.04 2.49 18.87
C GLY A 26 20.01 4.00 18.65
N TRP A 27 21.17 4.63 18.55
CA TRP A 27 21.28 6.07 18.26
C TRP A 27 20.74 6.40 16.88
N SER A 28 21.21 5.72 15.83
CA SER A 28 20.76 5.90 14.45
C SER A 28 19.24 5.70 14.32
N TYR A 29 18.73 4.62 14.87
CA TYR A 29 17.29 4.33 14.86
C TYR A 29 16.48 5.40 15.62
N GLY A 30 16.95 5.81 16.81
CA GLY A 30 16.31 6.84 17.63
C GLY A 30 16.29 8.21 16.95
N GLN A 31 17.40 8.58 16.28
CA GLN A 31 17.49 9.83 15.52
C GLN A 31 16.50 9.84 14.33
N ARG A 32 16.45 8.75 13.56
CA ARG A 32 15.47 8.61 12.47
C ARG A 32 14.03 8.76 12.98
N LEU A 33 13.70 8.04 14.03
CA LEU A 33 12.35 8.09 14.63
C LEU A 33 12.02 9.48 15.15
N GLY A 34 12.93 10.12 15.88
CA GLY A 34 12.73 11.49 16.39
C GLY A 34 12.49 12.52 15.29
N ARG A 35 13.25 12.44 14.18
CA ARG A 35 13.05 13.30 13.01
C ARG A 35 11.67 13.03 12.36
N SER A 36 11.25 11.77 12.24
CA SER A 36 9.93 11.41 11.73
C SER A 36 8.80 11.93 12.63
N GLU A 37 8.96 11.85 13.96
CA GLU A 37 8.00 12.40 14.90
C GLU A 37 7.84 13.92 14.77
N VAL A 38 8.93 14.65 14.52
CA VAL A 38 8.87 16.10 14.26
C VAL A 38 8.03 16.38 13.02
N VAL A 39 8.24 15.64 11.92
CA VAL A 39 7.47 15.79 10.69
C VAL A 39 5.98 15.50 10.95
N VAL A 40 5.66 14.42 11.67
CA VAL A 40 4.27 14.08 12.00
C VAL A 40 3.61 15.17 12.85
N ARG A 41 4.30 15.69 13.87
CA ARG A 41 3.76 16.75 14.76
C ARG A 41 3.62 18.10 14.08
N SER A 42 4.48 18.42 13.12
CA SER A 42 4.41 19.67 12.35
C SER A 42 3.44 19.62 11.18
N ASN A 43 2.94 18.43 10.84
CA ASN A 43 1.96 18.28 9.76
C ASN A 43 0.60 18.84 10.20
N VAL A 44 0.02 19.69 9.36
CA VAL A 44 -1.37 20.13 9.53
C VAL A 44 -2.28 19.04 8.99
N PRO A 45 -3.15 18.44 9.82
CA PRO A 45 -4.08 17.43 9.33
C PRO A 45 -4.94 17.95 8.19
N PHE A 46 -5.14 17.14 7.17
CA PHE A 46 -6.05 17.49 6.09
C PHE A 46 -7.48 17.57 6.64
N VAL A 47 -8.13 18.69 6.40
CA VAL A 47 -9.52 18.94 6.77
C VAL A 47 -10.29 19.27 5.49
N SER A 48 -11.25 18.42 5.13
CA SER A 48 -12.19 18.69 4.05
C SER A 48 -13.49 19.28 4.63
N LYS A 49 -14.11 20.18 3.86
CA LYS A 49 -15.48 20.61 4.18
C LYS A 49 -16.42 19.41 3.97
N ALA A 50 -17.25 19.13 4.98
CA ALA A 50 -18.24 18.06 4.85
C ALA A 50 -19.23 18.37 3.72
N CYS A 51 -19.46 17.40 2.86
CA CYS A 51 -20.44 17.46 1.80
C CYS A 51 -21.84 17.14 2.35
N ASP A 52 -22.84 17.88 1.88
CA ASP A 52 -24.25 17.60 2.21
C ASP A 52 -24.76 16.41 1.38
N LEU A 53 -24.20 15.22 1.66
CA LEU A 53 -24.52 13.96 1.00
C LEU A 53 -24.90 12.89 2.01
N SER A 54 -25.98 12.15 1.70
CA SER A 54 -26.26 10.84 2.29
C SER A 54 -25.66 9.75 1.40
N VAL A 55 -24.77 8.93 1.96
CA VAL A 55 -24.02 7.91 1.25
C VAL A 55 -24.31 6.53 1.82
N LEU A 56 -24.60 5.56 0.96
CA LEU A 56 -24.55 4.14 1.26
C LEU A 56 -23.25 3.56 0.69
N CYS A 57 -22.33 3.19 1.58
CA CYS A 57 -21.06 2.57 1.20
C CYS A 57 -21.17 1.05 1.26
N VAL A 58 -20.95 0.40 0.14
CA VAL A 58 -20.92 -1.07 0.02
C VAL A 58 -19.47 -1.52 0.08
N THR A 59 -19.11 -2.29 1.11
CA THR A 59 -17.77 -2.84 1.27
C THR A 59 -17.39 -3.81 0.17
N SER A 60 -16.12 -4.15 0.02
CA SER A 60 -15.67 -5.14 -0.97
C SER A 60 -16.23 -6.52 -0.72
N GLY A 61 -16.52 -6.89 0.53
CA GLY A 61 -16.95 -8.22 0.93
C GLY A 61 -15.90 -9.32 0.77
N MET A 62 -14.66 -8.95 0.42
CA MET A 62 -13.58 -9.88 0.08
C MET A 62 -12.74 -10.32 1.28
N GLY A 63 -12.89 -9.70 2.46
CA GLY A 63 -11.99 -9.93 3.58
C GLY A 63 -10.58 -9.41 3.31
N LEU A 64 -9.57 -10.07 3.85
CA LEU A 64 -8.18 -9.69 3.64
C LEU A 64 -7.71 -10.08 2.22
N PRO A 65 -6.91 -9.24 1.55
CA PRO A 65 -6.30 -7.97 2.00
C PRO A 65 -7.14 -6.71 1.74
N PHE A 66 -8.40 -6.81 1.33
CA PHE A 66 -9.23 -5.67 0.92
C PHE A 66 -9.91 -4.95 2.09
N SER A 67 -10.33 -5.70 3.13
CA SER A 67 -11.05 -5.12 4.27
C SER A 67 -10.33 -3.97 4.99
N PRO A 68 -8.99 -3.89 5.10
CA PRO A 68 -8.30 -2.70 5.61
C PRO A 68 -8.51 -1.45 4.75
N ILE A 69 -8.60 -1.60 3.43
CA ILE A 69 -8.89 -0.50 2.50
C ILE A 69 -10.33 -0.05 2.69
N ASP A 70 -11.29 -0.98 2.77
CA ASP A 70 -12.69 -0.66 3.06
C ASP A 70 -12.81 0.18 4.34
N HIS A 71 -12.15 -0.26 5.41
CA HIS A 71 -12.15 0.44 6.70
C HIS A 71 -11.58 1.86 6.58
N ALA A 72 -10.44 2.02 5.92
CA ALA A 72 -9.81 3.34 5.75
C ALA A 72 -10.69 4.32 4.94
N VAL A 73 -11.35 3.83 3.88
CA VAL A 73 -12.29 4.62 3.09
C VAL A 73 -13.51 5.02 3.91
N ILE A 74 -14.07 4.08 4.69
CA ILE A 74 -15.21 4.33 5.58
C ILE A 74 -14.87 5.40 6.62
N GLU A 75 -13.71 5.30 7.29
CA GLU A 75 -13.29 6.29 8.29
C GLU A 75 -13.07 7.69 7.66
N ALA A 76 -12.60 7.74 6.42
CA ALA A 76 -12.48 9.01 5.69
C ALA A 76 -13.85 9.57 5.28
N LEU A 77 -14.80 8.73 4.85
CA LEU A 77 -16.16 9.14 4.52
C LEU A 77 -16.90 9.68 5.73
N LYS A 78 -16.80 9.05 6.91
CA LYS A 78 -17.44 9.51 8.17
C LYS A 78 -17.15 10.99 8.49
N LYS A 79 -15.96 11.47 8.13
CA LYS A 79 -15.53 12.85 8.39
C LYS A 79 -16.03 13.84 7.33
N GLN A 80 -16.47 13.35 6.16
CA GLN A 80 -16.61 14.19 4.97
C GLN A 80 -18.01 14.19 4.36
N VAL A 81 -18.94 13.39 4.88
CA VAL A 81 -20.33 13.36 4.42
C VAL A 81 -21.29 13.62 5.58
N ARG A 82 -22.48 14.13 5.27
CA ARG A 82 -23.51 14.42 6.26
C ARG A 82 -24.01 13.14 6.93
N GLU A 83 -24.18 12.09 6.15
CA GLU A 83 -24.76 10.82 6.59
C GLU A 83 -24.11 9.65 5.87
N LEU A 84 -23.69 8.65 6.62
CA LEU A 84 -23.04 7.44 6.09
C LEU A 84 -23.72 6.18 6.61
N HIS A 85 -24.23 5.39 5.69
CA HIS A 85 -24.66 4.01 5.94
C HIS A 85 -23.64 3.05 5.33
N ILE A 86 -23.44 1.91 5.96
CA ILE A 86 -22.46 0.90 5.56
C ILE A 86 -23.18 -0.43 5.43
N CYS A 87 -22.93 -1.14 4.34
CA CYS A 87 -23.43 -2.49 4.15
C CYS A 87 -22.39 -3.39 3.45
N SER A 88 -22.65 -4.67 3.51
CA SER A 88 -21.91 -5.70 2.79
C SER A 88 -22.61 -6.00 1.45
N PRO A 89 -21.89 -6.49 0.42
CA PRO A 89 -22.55 -6.97 -0.80
C PRO A 89 -23.48 -8.18 -0.60
N LYS A 90 -23.48 -8.77 0.59
CA LYS A 90 -24.42 -9.85 0.98
C LYS A 90 -25.77 -9.32 1.48
N ASP A 91 -25.85 -8.04 1.82
CA ASP A 91 -27.08 -7.40 2.26
C ASP A 91 -27.97 -7.11 1.05
N ASP A 92 -29.28 -6.98 1.30
CA ASP A 92 -30.24 -6.58 0.25
C ASP A 92 -30.07 -5.09 -0.08
N LEU A 93 -29.17 -4.81 -1.02
CA LEU A 93 -28.81 -3.47 -1.42
C LEU A 93 -29.99 -2.68 -2.01
N VAL A 94 -30.89 -3.35 -2.72
CA VAL A 94 -32.07 -2.71 -3.31
C VAL A 94 -33.05 -2.28 -2.22
N LYS A 95 -33.32 -3.14 -1.25
CA LYS A 95 -34.17 -2.83 -0.10
C LYS A 95 -33.57 -1.70 0.75
N LEU A 96 -32.27 -1.77 1.06
CA LEU A 96 -31.58 -0.72 1.80
C LEU A 96 -31.68 0.63 1.07
N THR A 97 -31.41 0.64 -0.24
CA THR A 97 -31.52 1.87 -1.06
C THR A 97 -32.93 2.44 -1.05
N SER A 98 -33.95 1.59 -1.16
CA SER A 98 -35.37 2.01 -1.12
C SER A 98 -35.75 2.64 0.23
N GLN A 99 -35.26 2.09 1.34
CA GLN A 99 -35.53 2.55 2.70
C GLN A 99 -34.76 3.83 3.06
N LEU A 100 -33.45 3.85 2.79
CA LEU A 100 -32.55 4.93 3.19
C LEU A 100 -32.55 6.11 2.21
N ARG A 101 -32.90 5.85 0.94
CA ARG A 101 -32.86 6.85 -0.16
C ARG A 101 -31.55 7.64 -0.22
N PRO A 102 -30.40 6.96 -0.22
CA PRO A 102 -29.11 7.63 -0.25
C PRO A 102 -28.96 8.40 -1.57
N GLN A 103 -28.31 9.54 -1.52
CA GLN A 103 -28.01 10.31 -2.73
C GLN A 103 -26.89 9.66 -3.55
N LEU A 104 -26.01 8.89 -2.88
CA LEU A 104 -24.90 8.15 -3.49
C LEU A 104 -24.84 6.73 -2.93
N VAL A 105 -24.73 5.76 -3.82
CA VAL A 105 -24.32 4.40 -3.50
C VAL A 105 -22.89 4.22 -4.01
N LEU A 106 -21.91 4.15 -3.10
CA LEU A 106 -20.51 3.93 -3.40
C LEU A 106 -20.14 2.48 -3.16
N VAL A 107 -19.72 1.78 -4.21
CA VAL A 107 -19.30 0.37 -4.14
C VAL A 107 -17.77 0.30 -4.17
N LEU A 108 -17.19 -0.44 -3.23
CA LEU A 108 -15.74 -0.67 -3.16
C LEU A 108 -15.43 -2.03 -3.80
N PHE A 109 -14.51 -2.04 -4.77
CA PHE A 109 -14.07 -3.21 -5.53
C PHE A 109 -15.14 -3.92 -6.38
N GLY A 110 -16.38 -4.09 -5.91
CA GLY A 110 -17.57 -4.46 -6.67
C GLY A 110 -17.69 -5.89 -7.18
N MET A 111 -16.80 -6.81 -6.81
CA MET A 111 -16.77 -8.19 -7.35
C MET A 111 -18.00 -9.05 -7.00
N HIS A 112 -18.73 -8.65 -5.96
CA HIS A 112 -19.92 -9.38 -5.47
C HIS A 112 -21.23 -8.62 -5.66
N VAL A 113 -21.23 -7.50 -6.36
CA VAL A 113 -22.44 -6.73 -6.69
C VAL A 113 -22.79 -6.98 -8.14
N THR A 114 -23.96 -7.59 -8.39
CA THR A 114 -24.37 -7.92 -9.77
C THR A 114 -24.87 -6.69 -10.52
N THR A 115 -24.85 -6.76 -11.85
CA THR A 115 -25.29 -5.67 -12.72
C THR A 115 -26.77 -5.36 -12.55
N GLU A 116 -27.60 -6.37 -12.29
CA GLU A 116 -29.06 -6.24 -12.03
C GLU A 116 -29.29 -5.42 -10.76
N VAL A 117 -28.52 -5.67 -9.70
CA VAL A 117 -28.59 -4.92 -8.44
C VAL A 117 -28.20 -3.45 -8.68
N VAL A 118 -27.10 -3.19 -9.40
CA VAL A 118 -26.68 -1.82 -9.74
C VAL A 118 -27.76 -1.08 -10.52
N ASN A 119 -28.32 -1.71 -11.54
CA ASN A 119 -29.39 -1.12 -12.36
C ASN A 119 -30.65 -0.84 -11.53
N SER A 120 -31.02 -1.73 -10.62
CA SER A 120 -32.17 -1.54 -9.71
C SER A 120 -31.92 -0.35 -8.77
N VAL A 121 -30.73 -0.23 -8.19
CA VAL A 121 -30.33 0.91 -7.34
C VAL A 121 -30.43 2.23 -8.12
N ARG A 122 -29.96 2.26 -9.37
CA ARG A 122 -30.07 3.46 -10.23
C ARG A 122 -31.53 3.82 -10.51
N SER A 123 -32.38 2.83 -10.75
CA SER A 123 -33.81 3.05 -11.00
C SER A 123 -34.55 3.63 -9.79
N LEU A 124 -34.01 3.45 -8.56
CA LEU A 124 -34.50 4.09 -7.35
C LEU A 124 -34.07 5.57 -7.20
N GLY A 125 -33.29 6.10 -8.14
CA GLY A 125 -32.85 7.49 -8.20
C GLY A 125 -31.54 7.81 -7.49
N SER A 126 -30.85 6.82 -6.94
CA SER A 126 -29.51 7.02 -6.35
C SER A 126 -28.44 7.09 -7.44
N THR A 127 -27.48 8.02 -7.28
CA THR A 127 -26.25 8.02 -8.08
C THR A 127 -25.39 6.82 -7.68
N THR A 128 -24.85 6.08 -8.64
CA THR A 128 -23.97 4.94 -8.37
C THR A 128 -22.53 5.23 -8.75
N ALA A 129 -21.60 4.92 -7.86
CA ALA A 129 -20.18 5.02 -8.11
C ALA A 129 -19.47 3.73 -7.70
N ILE A 130 -18.44 3.34 -8.45
CA ILE A 130 -17.57 2.23 -8.09
C ILE A 130 -16.12 2.71 -8.00
N TRP A 131 -15.36 2.16 -7.03
CA TRP A 131 -13.92 2.35 -6.94
C TRP A 131 -13.21 1.01 -7.02
N TYR A 132 -12.64 0.70 -8.18
CA TYR A 132 -11.81 -0.47 -8.41
C TYR A 132 -10.43 -0.26 -7.79
N SER A 133 -10.05 -1.14 -6.89
CA SER A 133 -8.83 -1.07 -6.08
C SER A 133 -7.73 -2.06 -6.50
N ASP A 134 -8.00 -2.97 -7.44
CA ASP A 134 -7.05 -3.99 -7.91
C ASP A 134 -6.99 -4.10 -9.45
N ASP A 135 -7.29 -2.99 -10.14
CA ASP A 135 -7.04 -2.88 -11.57
C ASP A 135 -5.52 -2.90 -11.87
N PRO A 136 -5.11 -3.47 -13.01
CA PRO A 136 -5.91 -4.05 -14.09
C PRO A 136 -6.08 -5.58 -13.93
N TYR A 137 -5.80 -6.15 -12.76
CA TYR A 137 -5.66 -7.60 -12.58
C TYR A 137 -6.96 -8.39 -12.72
N TYR A 138 -8.09 -7.71 -12.67
CA TYR A 138 -9.43 -8.28 -12.85
C TYR A 138 -10.22 -7.66 -14.01
N SER A 139 -9.53 -7.08 -14.99
CA SER A 139 -10.15 -6.33 -16.11
C SER A 139 -11.14 -7.13 -16.93
N ASP A 140 -10.98 -8.46 -17.07
CA ASP A 140 -11.96 -9.32 -17.75
C ASP A 140 -13.33 -9.35 -17.05
N ILE A 141 -13.35 -9.12 -15.75
CA ILE A 141 -14.57 -9.09 -14.93
C ILE A 141 -15.09 -7.66 -14.82
N THR A 142 -14.21 -6.73 -14.44
CA THR A 142 -14.59 -5.34 -14.15
C THR A 142 -15.15 -4.62 -15.38
N ARG A 143 -14.70 -4.95 -16.61
CA ARG A 143 -15.24 -4.40 -17.85
C ARG A 143 -16.73 -4.68 -18.04
N LEU A 144 -17.22 -5.82 -17.53
CA LEU A 144 -18.63 -6.21 -17.69
C LEU A 144 -19.55 -5.46 -16.72
N THR A 145 -19.01 -5.01 -15.59
CA THR A 145 -19.79 -4.35 -14.54
C THR A 145 -19.66 -2.83 -14.59
N ALA A 146 -18.51 -2.30 -15.01
CA ALA A 146 -18.21 -0.87 -14.98
C ALA A 146 -19.23 0.02 -15.70
N ILE A 147 -19.75 -0.42 -16.86
CA ILE A 147 -20.69 0.34 -17.69
C ILE A 147 -22.05 0.60 -16.99
N HIS A 148 -22.38 -0.17 -15.97
CA HIS A 148 -23.62 -0.05 -15.22
C HIS A 148 -23.59 1.04 -14.14
N TYR A 149 -22.40 1.55 -13.79
CA TYR A 149 -22.22 2.64 -12.82
C TYR A 149 -22.24 4.01 -13.50
N ASP A 150 -22.73 5.02 -12.78
CA ASP A 150 -22.71 6.40 -13.28
C ASP A 150 -21.31 6.99 -13.24
N TYR A 151 -20.48 6.57 -12.25
CA TYR A 151 -19.10 7.00 -12.07
C TYR A 151 -18.21 5.78 -11.82
N VAL A 152 -17.08 5.73 -12.51
CA VAL A 152 -16.05 4.71 -12.34
C VAL A 152 -14.76 5.37 -11.86
N PHE A 153 -14.28 4.95 -10.70
CA PHE A 153 -12.95 5.31 -10.19
C PHE A 153 -12.04 4.08 -10.28
N THR A 154 -10.85 4.25 -10.79
CA THR A 154 -9.85 3.19 -10.92
C THR A 154 -8.51 3.62 -10.34
N ASN A 155 -7.83 2.71 -9.65
CA ASN A 155 -6.46 2.94 -9.18
C ASN A 155 -5.40 2.85 -10.28
N GLU A 156 -5.79 2.53 -11.52
CA GLU A 156 -4.89 2.26 -12.64
C GLU A 156 -5.10 3.22 -13.82
N LEU A 157 -4.05 3.93 -14.22
CA LEU A 157 -4.09 4.91 -15.30
C LEU A 157 -4.57 4.32 -16.64
N SER A 158 -4.05 3.15 -17.00
CA SER A 158 -4.42 2.49 -18.26
C SER A 158 -5.88 2.06 -18.31
N CYS A 159 -6.53 1.90 -17.14
CA CYS A 159 -7.94 1.53 -17.07
C CYS A 159 -8.88 2.70 -17.38
N ILE A 160 -8.41 3.96 -17.44
CA ILE A 160 -9.25 5.09 -17.86
C ILE A 160 -9.73 4.86 -19.31
N GLU A 161 -8.78 4.77 -20.23
CA GLU A 161 -9.08 4.53 -21.65
C GLU A 161 -9.80 3.20 -21.86
N PHE A 162 -9.35 2.15 -21.13
CA PHE A 162 -9.96 0.84 -21.19
C PHE A 162 -11.46 0.88 -20.89
N TYR A 163 -11.90 1.51 -19.80
CA TYR A 163 -13.32 1.62 -19.46
C TYR A 163 -14.09 2.58 -20.39
N GLN A 164 -13.45 3.66 -20.86
CA GLN A 164 -14.06 4.55 -21.84
C GLN A 164 -14.38 3.83 -23.15
N LEU A 165 -13.49 2.96 -23.61
CA LEU A 165 -13.72 2.10 -24.80
C LEU A 165 -14.86 1.07 -24.58
N GLN A 166 -15.15 0.69 -23.32
CA GLN A 166 -16.31 -0.13 -22.99
C GLN A 166 -17.63 0.68 -22.90
N GLY A 167 -17.59 2.01 -23.10
CA GLY A 167 -18.76 2.88 -23.05
C GLY A 167 -18.99 3.61 -21.72
N CYS A 168 -18.09 3.48 -20.73
CA CYS A 168 -18.16 4.25 -19.50
C CYS A 168 -17.88 5.73 -19.79
N ARG A 169 -18.83 6.63 -19.43
CA ARG A 169 -18.72 8.06 -19.75
C ARG A 169 -17.94 8.87 -18.72
N LYS A 170 -17.90 8.44 -17.48
CA LYS A 170 -17.32 9.17 -16.34
C LYS A 170 -16.33 8.27 -15.63
N VAL A 171 -15.09 8.25 -16.13
CA VAL A 171 -13.99 7.43 -15.61
C VAL A 171 -12.90 8.34 -15.07
N TYR A 172 -12.44 8.08 -13.86
CA TYR A 172 -11.45 8.89 -13.15
C TYR A 172 -10.35 8.03 -12.54
N HIS A 173 -9.11 8.47 -12.71
CA HIS A 173 -7.99 7.88 -11.97
C HIS A 173 -8.06 8.33 -10.51
N LEU A 174 -8.11 7.37 -9.60
CA LEU A 174 -8.08 7.61 -8.16
C LEU A 174 -7.17 6.56 -7.51
N PRO A 175 -5.87 6.86 -7.34
CA PRO A 175 -4.94 5.94 -6.71
C PRO A 175 -5.39 5.60 -5.28
N LEU A 176 -4.95 4.47 -4.76
CA LEU A 176 -5.08 4.17 -3.34
C LEU A 176 -4.23 5.13 -2.50
N ALA A 177 -4.24 4.95 -1.19
CA ALA A 177 -3.58 5.84 -0.24
C ALA A 177 -3.11 5.08 0.99
N VAL A 178 -2.63 5.80 2.01
CA VAL A 178 -2.26 5.23 3.30
C VAL A 178 -3.32 5.51 4.36
N ASP A 179 -3.54 4.51 5.23
CA ASP A 179 -4.19 4.71 6.51
C ASP A 179 -3.14 5.03 7.58
N LEU A 180 -3.09 6.28 8.02
CA LEU A 180 -2.14 6.76 9.03
C LEU A 180 -2.43 6.24 10.45
N ASN A 181 -3.60 5.65 10.70
CA ASN A 181 -3.87 4.97 11.98
C ASN A 181 -3.05 3.70 12.09
N VAL A 182 -2.72 3.09 10.97
CA VAL A 182 -1.96 1.84 10.86
C VAL A 182 -0.50 2.12 10.50
N PHE A 183 -0.24 2.72 9.34
CA PHE A 183 1.09 2.96 8.78
C PHE A 183 1.63 4.32 9.21
N ARG A 184 2.50 4.31 10.21
CA ARG A 184 3.10 5.53 10.78
C ARG A 184 4.46 5.23 11.41
N PRO A 185 5.33 6.23 11.57
CA PRO A 185 6.56 6.06 12.35
C PRO A 185 6.25 5.59 13.76
N LYS A 186 6.86 4.47 14.16
CA LYS A 186 6.71 3.90 15.51
C LYS A 186 7.98 3.19 15.97
N ARG A 187 8.17 3.12 17.28
CA ARG A 187 9.22 2.32 17.87
C ARG A 187 8.87 0.83 17.76
N VAL A 188 9.85 0.04 17.34
CA VAL A 188 9.72 -1.42 17.26
C VAL A 188 10.91 -2.11 17.93
N ASP A 189 10.72 -3.37 18.34
CA ASP A 189 11.77 -4.18 18.93
C ASP A 189 12.82 -4.60 17.89
N THR A 190 14.02 -4.94 18.36
CA THR A 190 15.13 -5.37 17.50
C THR A 190 14.85 -6.61 16.67
N GLY A 191 13.87 -7.42 17.06
CA GLY A 191 13.37 -8.55 16.29
C GLY A 191 12.84 -8.18 14.90
N TYR A 192 12.37 -6.94 14.73
CA TYR A 192 11.89 -6.40 13.44
C TYR A 192 13.02 -5.82 12.58
N PHE A 193 14.22 -5.63 13.14
CA PHE A 193 15.30 -4.98 12.41
C PHE A 193 15.84 -5.84 11.27
N SER A 194 16.05 -5.21 10.11
CA SER A 194 16.67 -5.82 8.93
C SER A 194 17.41 -4.77 8.10
N ASP A 195 18.38 -5.23 7.29
CA ASP A 195 18.98 -4.38 6.28
C ASP A 195 18.01 -4.14 5.13
N VAL A 196 17.31 -5.21 4.73
CA VAL A 196 16.35 -5.18 3.63
C VAL A 196 15.07 -5.91 4.04
N CYS A 197 13.91 -5.33 3.70
CA CYS A 197 12.61 -5.95 3.89
C CYS A 197 11.84 -5.97 2.57
N PHE A 198 11.14 -7.08 2.31
CA PHE A 198 10.16 -7.18 1.24
C PHE A 198 8.90 -7.88 1.76
N ILE A 199 7.72 -7.28 1.53
CA ILE A 199 6.44 -7.88 1.92
C ILE A 199 5.54 -7.97 0.69
N GLY A 200 5.26 -9.21 0.26
CA GLY A 200 4.39 -9.49 -0.88
C GLY A 200 4.55 -10.92 -1.36
N SER A 201 3.47 -11.48 -1.91
CA SER A 201 3.47 -12.86 -2.42
C SER A 201 4.34 -13.02 -3.66
N ALA A 202 4.91 -14.22 -3.83
CA ALA A 202 5.80 -14.61 -4.91
C ALA A 202 5.04 -14.97 -6.19
N TYR A 203 4.39 -13.97 -6.80
CA TYR A 203 3.92 -14.09 -8.18
C TYR A 203 5.09 -14.40 -9.12
N TRP A 204 4.85 -15.06 -10.24
CA TRP A 204 5.91 -15.57 -11.10
C TRP A 204 6.91 -14.49 -11.56
N HIS A 205 6.44 -13.29 -11.87
CA HIS A 205 7.31 -12.16 -12.17
C HIS A 205 8.28 -11.85 -11.00
N ARG A 206 7.77 -11.87 -9.76
CA ARG A 206 8.60 -11.65 -8.56
C ARG A 206 9.56 -12.78 -8.32
N VAL A 207 9.16 -14.05 -8.56
CA VAL A 207 10.05 -15.20 -8.49
C VAL A 207 11.23 -15.03 -9.44
N GLY A 208 10.97 -14.72 -10.72
CA GLY A 208 12.03 -14.49 -11.70
C GLY A 208 12.97 -13.34 -11.33
N PHE A 209 12.43 -12.26 -10.78
CA PHE A 209 13.22 -11.13 -10.32
C PHE A 209 14.08 -11.48 -9.09
N PHE A 210 13.48 -12.13 -8.09
CA PHE A 210 14.18 -12.50 -6.85
C PHE A 210 15.20 -13.62 -7.05
N ASN A 211 15.03 -14.53 -8.01
CA ASN A 211 16.06 -15.50 -8.37
C ASN A 211 17.38 -14.83 -8.76
N ARG A 212 17.33 -13.66 -9.44
CA ARG A 212 18.52 -12.90 -9.84
C ARG A 212 19.25 -12.25 -8.66
N ILE A 213 18.51 -11.80 -7.63
CA ILE A 213 19.08 -11.10 -6.45
C ILE A 213 19.26 -12.01 -5.24
N ALA A 214 18.75 -13.25 -5.27
CA ALA A 214 18.82 -14.19 -4.14
C ALA A 214 20.24 -14.46 -3.64
N PRO A 215 21.27 -14.66 -4.51
CA PRO A 215 22.65 -14.87 -4.05
C PRO A 215 23.22 -13.68 -3.26
N TYR A 216 22.80 -12.48 -3.59
CA TYR A 216 23.16 -11.26 -2.89
C TYR A 216 22.41 -11.15 -1.55
N LEU A 217 21.10 -11.34 -1.55
CA LEU A 217 20.25 -11.23 -0.36
C LEU A 217 20.61 -12.27 0.71
N ALA A 218 21.03 -13.46 0.32
CA ALA A 218 21.44 -14.54 1.24
C ALA A 218 22.63 -14.16 2.15
N ARG A 219 23.37 -13.10 1.81
CA ARG A 219 24.51 -12.61 2.59
C ARG A 219 24.16 -11.42 3.49
N ARG A 220 22.89 -11.07 3.58
CA ARG A 220 22.39 -9.87 4.30
C ARG A 220 21.35 -10.26 5.35
N ASN A 221 21.12 -9.36 6.31
CA ASN A 221 19.99 -9.48 7.22
C ASN A 221 18.72 -9.05 6.47
N VAL A 222 18.03 -10.02 5.89
CA VAL A 222 16.84 -9.79 5.05
C VAL A 222 15.61 -10.39 5.70
N LYS A 223 14.46 -9.77 5.50
CA LYS A 223 13.16 -10.30 5.89
C LYS A 223 12.22 -10.26 4.69
N ILE A 224 11.69 -11.43 4.32
CA ILE A 224 10.77 -11.60 3.19
C ILE A 224 9.50 -12.27 3.69
N PHE A 225 8.34 -11.68 3.38
CA PHE A 225 7.03 -12.19 3.77
C PHE A 225 6.09 -12.25 2.57
N GLY A 226 5.18 -13.21 2.62
CA GLY A 226 4.16 -13.45 1.59
C GLY A 226 4.13 -14.91 1.20
N TRP A 227 3.15 -15.32 0.44
CA TRP A 227 2.98 -16.70 0.06
C TRP A 227 3.78 -17.07 -1.19
N TRP A 228 4.06 -18.37 -1.36
CA TRP A 228 4.65 -19.03 -2.53
C TRP A 228 6.14 -18.75 -2.76
N TRP A 229 6.88 -18.28 -1.74
CA TRP A 229 8.31 -18.04 -1.86
C TRP A 229 9.13 -19.31 -1.99
N GLU A 230 8.57 -20.49 -1.65
CA GLU A 230 9.16 -21.82 -1.92
C GLU A 230 9.42 -22.10 -3.41
N ARG A 231 8.84 -21.28 -4.31
CA ARG A 231 9.07 -21.33 -5.76
C ARG A 231 10.44 -20.82 -6.20
N LEU A 232 11.18 -20.16 -5.31
CA LEU A 232 12.54 -19.71 -5.63
C LEU A 232 13.47 -20.88 -5.88
N GLU A 233 14.28 -20.81 -6.96
CA GLU A 233 15.30 -21.82 -7.30
C GLU A 233 16.31 -22.02 -6.16
N GLN A 234 16.66 -20.94 -5.47
CA GLN A 234 17.59 -20.95 -4.35
C GLN A 234 16.90 -20.77 -3.00
N TYR A 235 15.68 -21.27 -2.88
CA TYR A 235 14.88 -21.14 -1.64
C TYR A 235 15.65 -21.59 -0.39
N SER A 236 16.37 -22.71 -0.46
CA SER A 236 17.15 -23.24 0.66
C SER A 236 18.17 -22.27 1.24
N LYS A 237 18.72 -21.36 0.41
CA LYS A 237 19.70 -20.35 0.84
C LYS A 237 19.05 -19.16 1.53
N LEU A 238 17.76 -18.92 1.28
CA LEU A 238 17.00 -17.79 1.82
C LEU A 238 15.92 -18.23 2.83
N SER A 239 15.68 -19.52 3.00
CA SER A 239 14.57 -20.05 3.79
C SER A 239 14.50 -19.49 5.22
N HIS A 240 15.64 -19.24 5.85
CA HIS A 240 15.71 -18.63 7.19
C HIS A 240 15.33 -17.15 7.24
N ASN A 241 15.30 -16.48 6.07
CA ASN A 241 14.90 -15.07 5.90
C ASN A 241 13.45 -14.94 5.40
N ILE A 242 12.81 -16.05 5.02
CA ILE A 242 11.50 -16.10 4.38
C ILE A 242 10.48 -16.66 5.35
N ARG A 243 9.31 -16.01 5.42
CA ARG A 243 8.10 -16.56 6.03
C ARG A 243 6.98 -16.57 5.01
N ASN A 244 6.48 -17.79 4.69
CA ASN A 244 5.36 -18.01 3.77
C ASN A 244 4.03 -17.76 4.50
N GLU A 245 3.80 -16.52 4.90
CA GLU A 245 2.61 -16.10 5.63
C GLU A 245 2.16 -14.70 5.19
N TRP A 246 0.87 -14.44 5.35
CA TRP A 246 0.33 -13.10 5.21
C TRP A 246 0.48 -12.35 6.53
N LEU A 247 0.92 -11.10 6.45
CA LEU A 247 1.02 -10.22 7.62
C LEU A 247 -0.17 -9.25 7.66
N SER A 248 -0.69 -9.00 8.86
CA SER A 248 -1.65 -7.92 9.06
C SER A 248 -1.01 -6.56 8.74
N PRO A 249 -1.80 -5.53 8.40
CA PRO A 249 -1.28 -4.19 8.18
C PRO A 249 -0.43 -3.67 9.35
N GLU A 250 -0.87 -3.91 10.59
CA GLU A 250 -0.16 -3.49 11.81
C GLU A 250 1.19 -4.20 11.97
N GLU A 251 1.24 -5.49 11.63
CA GLU A 251 2.49 -6.26 11.67
C GLU A 251 3.41 -5.86 10.52
N THR A 252 2.84 -5.62 9.33
CA THR A 252 3.56 -5.09 8.15
C THR A 252 4.26 -3.77 8.49
N ASP A 253 3.56 -2.85 9.13
CA ASP A 253 4.12 -1.55 9.51
C ASP A 253 5.29 -1.68 10.51
N LYS A 254 5.27 -2.65 11.42
CA LYS A 254 6.41 -2.90 12.31
C LYS A 254 7.67 -3.31 11.54
N TYR A 255 7.53 -4.16 10.52
CA TYR A 255 8.65 -4.55 9.67
C TYR A 255 9.16 -3.39 8.82
N TYR A 256 8.27 -2.53 8.30
CA TYR A 256 8.68 -1.31 7.59
C TYR A 256 9.47 -0.37 8.53
N ASN A 257 8.99 -0.17 9.74
CA ASN A 257 9.68 0.64 10.75
C ASN A 257 11.03 0.05 11.19
N GLY A 258 11.19 -1.27 11.17
CA GLY A 258 12.43 -1.96 11.54
C GLY A 258 13.46 -2.06 10.42
N ALA A 259 13.07 -1.89 9.17
CA ALA A 259 13.96 -2.06 8.02
C ALA A 259 14.77 -0.80 7.74
N LYS A 260 16.03 -0.97 7.28
CA LYS A 260 16.82 0.14 6.71
C LYS A 260 16.32 0.48 5.30
N ILE A 261 15.98 -0.54 4.52
CA ILE A 261 15.51 -0.44 3.14
C ILE A 261 14.30 -1.34 2.96
N VAL A 262 13.19 -0.80 2.43
CA VAL A 262 12.04 -1.58 2.02
C VAL A 262 11.98 -1.62 0.50
N ILE A 263 12.06 -2.82 -0.06
CA ILE A 263 11.86 -3.03 -1.49
C ILE A 263 10.37 -3.04 -1.80
N ASN A 264 9.95 -2.28 -2.79
CA ASN A 264 8.64 -2.37 -3.40
C ASN A 264 8.81 -2.85 -4.84
N LEU A 265 8.23 -4.00 -5.18
CA LEU A 265 8.18 -4.57 -6.52
C LEU A 265 6.72 -4.83 -6.88
N HIS A 266 6.23 -4.14 -7.89
CA HIS A 266 4.84 -4.23 -8.33
C HIS A 266 4.53 -5.62 -8.91
N ARG A 267 3.24 -5.97 -8.91
CA ARG A 267 2.73 -7.15 -9.60
C ARG A 267 2.76 -6.92 -11.10
N SER A 268 3.07 -7.96 -11.87
CA SER A 268 2.97 -7.90 -13.33
C SER A 268 1.51 -8.08 -13.79
N PRO A 269 1.03 -7.29 -14.76
CA PRO A 269 -0.28 -7.51 -15.35
C PRO A 269 -0.36 -8.75 -16.26
N TYR A 270 0.78 -9.38 -16.55
CA TYR A 270 0.92 -10.49 -17.51
C TYR A 270 1.04 -11.87 -16.85
N ASP A 271 0.81 -11.98 -15.56
CA ASP A 271 0.79 -13.26 -14.84
C ASP A 271 -0.58 -13.94 -15.04
N GLU A 272 -0.69 -14.75 -16.10
CA GLU A 272 -1.94 -15.42 -16.50
C GLU A 272 -2.44 -16.44 -15.45
N THR A 273 -1.56 -16.91 -14.57
CA THR A 273 -1.95 -17.84 -13.49
C THR A 273 -2.89 -17.19 -12.47
N PHE A 274 -2.65 -15.90 -12.19
CA PHE A 274 -3.32 -15.20 -11.10
C PHE A 274 -4.19 -14.02 -11.56
N ASN A 275 -3.97 -13.53 -12.79
CA ASN A 275 -4.72 -12.40 -13.33
C ASN A 275 -5.91 -12.86 -14.17
N LYS A 276 -6.95 -12.03 -14.20
CA LYS A 276 -8.06 -12.09 -15.14
C LYS A 276 -7.98 -10.85 -16.03
N ASN A 277 -6.90 -10.79 -16.84
CA ASN A 277 -6.54 -9.66 -17.70
C ASN A 277 -6.12 -10.17 -19.09
N SER A 278 -7.03 -10.86 -19.77
CA SER A 278 -6.78 -11.48 -21.08
C SER A 278 -6.48 -10.45 -22.18
N THR A 279 -7.02 -9.24 -22.05
CA THR A 279 -6.76 -8.11 -22.97
C THR A 279 -5.43 -7.42 -22.71
N ARG A 280 -4.66 -7.88 -21.73
CA ARG A 280 -3.32 -7.39 -21.39
C ARG A 280 -3.26 -5.88 -21.12
N VAL A 281 -4.26 -5.34 -20.44
CA VAL A 281 -4.24 -3.97 -19.95
C VAL A 281 -2.98 -3.77 -19.10
N LYS A 282 -2.22 -2.72 -19.40
CA LYS A 282 -0.93 -2.44 -18.74
C LYS A 282 -1.15 -2.03 -17.27
N ALA A 283 -0.18 -2.32 -16.41
CA ALA A 283 -0.11 -1.78 -15.05
C ALA A 283 0.92 -0.64 -15.03
N LEU A 284 0.43 0.59 -15.04
CA LEU A 284 1.23 1.81 -15.11
C LEU A 284 1.31 2.52 -13.77
N SER A 285 0.38 2.20 -12.86
CA SER A 285 0.18 2.91 -11.60
C SER A 285 0.91 2.29 -10.42
N SER A 286 1.16 3.14 -9.42
CA SER A 286 1.77 2.79 -8.17
C SER A 286 0.81 2.00 -7.28
N ASN A 287 1.32 0.96 -6.60
CA ASN A 287 0.56 0.12 -5.69
C ASN A 287 0.37 0.80 -4.32
N PRO A 288 -0.55 0.30 -3.45
CA PRO A 288 -0.77 0.87 -2.12
C PRO A 288 0.48 0.86 -1.23
N ARG A 289 1.39 -0.10 -1.40
CA ARG A 289 2.66 -0.15 -0.64
C ARG A 289 3.52 1.08 -0.83
N THR A 290 3.43 1.73 -1.98
CA THR A 290 4.13 3.00 -2.23
C THR A 290 3.80 4.04 -1.16
N PHE A 291 2.52 4.14 -0.78
CA PHE A 291 2.04 5.08 0.23
C PHE A 291 2.28 4.56 1.66
N GLU A 292 2.07 3.26 1.88
CA GLU A 292 2.23 2.60 3.19
C GLU A 292 3.67 2.68 3.70
N ILE A 293 4.65 2.37 2.83
CA ILE A 293 6.08 2.42 3.19
C ILE A 293 6.50 3.85 3.53
N CYS A 294 6.14 4.82 2.69
CA CYS A 294 6.44 6.23 2.97
C CYS A 294 5.69 6.74 4.21
N GLY A 295 4.43 6.32 4.43
CA GLY A 295 3.64 6.65 5.62
C GLY A 295 4.26 6.13 6.92
N SER A 296 4.92 4.98 6.88
CA SER A 296 5.70 4.43 8.00
C SER A 296 7.02 5.18 8.27
N GLY A 297 7.38 6.17 7.43
CA GLY A 297 8.67 6.86 7.51
C GLY A 297 9.85 5.94 7.16
N ALA A 298 9.61 4.89 6.39
CA ALA A 298 10.61 3.96 5.92
C ALA A 298 11.18 4.37 4.56
N PHE A 299 12.46 4.08 4.34
CA PHE A 299 13.09 4.31 3.04
C PHE A 299 12.65 3.24 2.04
N GLN A 300 12.17 3.69 0.90
CA GLN A 300 11.63 2.84 -0.17
C GLN A 300 12.54 2.82 -1.40
N LEU A 301 12.87 1.59 -1.86
CA LEU A 301 13.36 1.33 -3.21
C LEU A 301 12.23 0.67 -4.00
N THR A 302 11.71 1.36 -5.03
CA THR A 302 10.59 0.87 -5.84
C THR A 302 10.94 0.74 -7.31
N ASP A 303 10.36 -0.24 -8.00
CA ASP A 303 10.39 -0.27 -9.47
C ASP A 303 9.64 0.94 -10.03
N ALA A 304 10.17 1.53 -11.10
CA ALA A 304 9.62 2.74 -11.71
C ALA A 304 8.20 2.49 -12.27
N ARG A 305 7.28 3.44 -12.00
CA ARG A 305 5.92 3.47 -12.54
C ARG A 305 5.66 4.79 -13.23
N GLN A 306 4.74 4.77 -14.21
CA GLN A 306 4.48 5.94 -15.04
C GLN A 306 3.83 7.08 -14.24
N ASP A 307 2.99 6.76 -13.26
CA ASP A 307 2.31 7.75 -12.40
C ASP A 307 3.19 8.28 -11.26
N LEU A 308 4.27 7.56 -10.93
CA LEU A 308 5.09 7.84 -9.76
C LEU A 308 5.60 9.29 -9.69
N PRO A 309 6.07 9.93 -10.79
CA PRO A 309 6.52 11.32 -10.74
C PRO A 309 5.42 12.34 -10.36
N ASN A 310 4.15 11.98 -10.55
CA ASN A 310 3.01 12.81 -10.13
C ASN A 310 2.67 12.65 -8.66
N LEU A 311 3.11 11.55 -8.04
CA LEU A 311 2.83 11.20 -6.65
C LEU A 311 4.00 11.56 -5.73
N TYR A 312 5.20 11.19 -6.11
CA TYR A 312 6.44 11.44 -5.38
C TYR A 312 7.53 11.89 -6.33
N GLY A 313 8.52 12.64 -5.84
CA GLY A 313 9.74 12.99 -6.55
C GLY A 313 10.77 11.85 -6.50
N PRO A 314 10.98 11.07 -7.61
CA PRO A 314 12.03 10.05 -7.63
C PRO A 314 13.41 10.67 -7.39
N GLY A 315 14.22 10.07 -6.52
CA GLY A 315 15.51 10.60 -6.09
C GLY A 315 15.44 11.74 -5.07
N GLN A 316 14.23 12.16 -4.67
CA GLN A 316 14.02 13.21 -3.67
C GLN A 316 13.18 12.76 -2.48
N GLU A 317 12.15 11.96 -2.72
CA GLU A 317 11.16 11.50 -1.72
C GLU A 317 11.15 9.97 -1.57
N LEU A 318 11.71 9.27 -2.56
CA LEU A 318 11.98 7.83 -2.58
C LEU A 318 13.02 7.55 -3.67
N ALA A 319 13.53 6.32 -3.74
CA ALA A 319 14.43 5.91 -4.81
C ALA A 319 13.80 4.83 -5.69
N THR A 320 14.16 4.84 -6.98
CA THR A 320 13.65 3.88 -7.98
C THR A 320 14.75 2.99 -8.51
N TYR A 321 14.35 1.86 -9.07
CA TYR A 321 15.23 0.97 -9.85
C TYR A 321 14.48 0.42 -11.07
N SER A 322 15.24 0.04 -12.09
CA SER A 322 14.72 -0.50 -13.37
C SER A 322 15.17 -1.95 -13.64
N SER A 323 16.16 -2.43 -12.90
CA SER A 323 16.68 -3.80 -13.05
C SER A 323 17.07 -4.42 -11.71
N ALA A 324 17.31 -5.72 -11.70
CA ALA A 324 17.80 -6.44 -10.52
C ALA A 324 19.23 -6.01 -10.14
N GLU A 325 20.06 -5.72 -11.13
CA GLU A 325 21.44 -5.27 -10.96
C GLU A 325 21.46 -3.88 -10.32
N GLU A 326 20.70 -2.94 -10.87
CA GLU A 326 20.54 -1.60 -10.31
C GLU A 326 19.97 -1.63 -8.89
N LEU A 327 19.03 -2.55 -8.60
CA LEU A 327 18.53 -2.73 -7.23
C LEU A 327 19.66 -3.12 -6.27
N ILE A 328 20.53 -4.07 -6.65
CA ILE A 328 21.67 -4.48 -5.82
C ILE A 328 22.62 -3.31 -5.59
N GLU A 329 22.97 -2.57 -6.63
CA GLU A 329 23.85 -1.39 -6.53
C GLU A 329 23.26 -0.34 -5.59
N LYS A 330 21.97 -0.05 -5.70
CA LYS A 330 21.29 0.92 -4.84
C LYS A 330 21.12 0.43 -3.40
N ILE A 331 20.90 -0.87 -3.18
CA ILE A 331 20.91 -1.40 -1.81
C ILE A 331 22.28 -1.20 -1.18
N GLU A 332 23.39 -1.53 -1.87
CA GLU A 332 24.74 -1.31 -1.36
C GLU A 332 24.99 0.17 -1.07
N TYR A 333 24.65 1.03 -2.01
CA TYR A 333 24.81 2.47 -1.86
C TYR A 333 24.10 2.98 -0.61
N TYR A 334 22.79 2.74 -0.49
CA TYR A 334 21.99 3.29 0.61
C TYR A 334 22.22 2.60 1.96
N LEU A 335 22.78 1.40 2.01
CA LEU A 335 23.26 0.81 3.26
C LEU A 335 24.46 1.58 3.84
N HIS A 336 25.29 2.20 2.98
CA HIS A 336 26.46 2.98 3.36
C HIS A 336 26.19 4.50 3.47
N HIS A 337 25.12 5.02 2.85
CA HIS A 337 24.73 6.43 2.85
C HIS A 337 23.50 6.66 3.72
N GLU A 338 23.67 6.47 5.02
CA GLU A 338 22.55 6.48 5.98
C GLU A 338 21.82 7.83 6.05
N GLU A 339 22.55 8.95 6.07
CA GLU A 339 21.94 10.28 6.14
C GLU A 339 21.04 10.55 4.92
N GLU A 340 21.53 10.29 3.71
CA GLU A 340 20.79 10.48 2.49
C GLU A 340 19.55 9.58 2.45
N ARG A 341 19.71 8.31 2.84
CA ARG A 341 18.60 7.35 2.96
C ARG A 341 17.50 7.87 3.91
N ASN A 342 17.90 8.37 5.07
CA ASN A 342 16.99 8.89 6.06
C ASN A 342 16.32 10.20 5.61
N ASP A 343 17.01 11.07 4.87
CA ASP A 343 16.45 12.30 4.32
C ASP A 343 15.39 12.01 3.25
N LEU A 344 15.66 11.06 2.36
CA LEU A 344 14.67 10.61 1.38
C LEU A 344 13.41 10.05 2.05
N ALA A 345 13.58 9.18 3.05
CA ALA A 345 12.47 8.61 3.81
C ALA A 345 11.63 9.70 4.50
N LEU A 346 12.29 10.71 5.06
CA LEU A 346 11.64 11.81 5.77
C LEU A 346 10.81 12.69 4.82
N LYS A 347 11.35 13.00 3.63
CA LYS A 347 10.65 13.76 2.59
C LYS A 347 9.47 12.94 2.03
N GLY A 348 9.65 11.63 1.82
CA GLY A 348 8.57 10.72 1.43
C GLY A 348 7.44 10.70 2.46
N LEU A 349 7.76 10.63 3.76
CA LEU A 349 6.78 10.74 4.84
C LEU A 349 6.04 12.10 4.78
N GLN A 350 6.76 13.21 4.66
CA GLN A 350 6.18 14.54 4.58
C GLN A 350 5.21 14.68 3.40
N ARG A 351 5.61 14.19 2.23
CA ARG A 351 4.76 14.16 1.03
C ARG A 351 3.50 13.32 1.27
N THR A 352 3.64 12.15 1.87
CA THR A 352 2.53 11.24 2.16
C THR A 352 1.50 11.87 3.09
N LEU A 353 1.95 12.48 4.18
CA LEU A 353 1.08 13.16 5.15
C LEU A 353 0.30 14.31 4.51
N ARG A 354 0.94 15.04 3.60
CA ARG A 354 0.35 16.21 2.94
C ARG A 354 -0.66 15.84 1.86
N ASP A 355 -0.43 14.75 1.08
CA ASP A 355 -1.13 14.54 -0.19
C ASP A 355 -1.72 13.14 -0.38
N HIS A 356 -1.34 12.14 0.42
CA HIS A 356 -1.59 10.73 0.07
C HIS A 356 -2.28 9.91 1.17
N THR A 357 -3.20 10.52 1.91
CA THR A 357 -4.07 9.81 2.85
C THR A 357 -5.43 9.47 2.21
N PHE A 358 -6.15 8.52 2.79
CA PHE A 358 -7.52 8.23 2.35
C PHE A 358 -8.47 9.43 2.53
N ASP A 359 -8.21 10.31 3.49
CA ASP A 359 -8.97 11.57 3.63
C ASP A 359 -8.85 12.42 2.35
N HIS A 360 -7.65 12.53 1.75
CA HIS A 360 -7.45 13.24 0.48
C HIS A 360 -8.15 12.53 -0.70
N ARG A 361 -8.09 11.20 -0.77
CA ARG A 361 -8.74 10.45 -1.86
C ARG A 361 -10.24 10.58 -1.83
N VAL A 362 -10.83 10.46 -0.65
CA VAL A 362 -12.28 10.62 -0.46
C VAL A 362 -12.72 12.05 -0.81
N ALA A 363 -11.93 13.08 -0.43
CA ALA A 363 -12.22 14.46 -0.84
C ALA A 363 -12.24 14.62 -2.36
N VAL A 364 -11.25 14.05 -3.06
CA VAL A 364 -11.20 14.09 -4.55
C VAL A 364 -12.42 13.39 -5.13
N LEU A 365 -12.76 12.18 -4.63
CA LEU A 365 -13.93 11.42 -5.07
C LEU A 365 -15.22 12.22 -4.89
N LEU A 366 -15.45 12.78 -3.70
CA LEU A 366 -16.63 13.58 -3.39
C LEU A 366 -16.71 14.85 -4.23
N ASN A 367 -15.60 15.56 -4.44
CA ASN A 367 -15.55 16.74 -5.28
C ASN A 367 -15.96 16.43 -6.73
N VAL A 368 -15.52 15.31 -7.31
CA VAL A 368 -15.94 14.87 -8.65
C VAL A 368 -17.46 14.64 -8.70
N LEU A 369 -18.02 14.06 -7.65
CA LEU A 369 -19.44 13.73 -7.58
C LEU A 369 -20.33 14.94 -7.36
N VAL A 370 -19.87 15.94 -6.57
CA VAL A 370 -20.64 17.16 -6.26
C VAL A 370 -20.53 18.21 -7.36
N ALA A 371 -19.35 18.41 -7.97
CA ALA A 371 -19.13 19.45 -8.99
C ALA A 371 -19.98 19.27 -10.27
N ARG A 372 -20.64 18.14 -10.44
CA ARG A 372 -21.44 17.80 -11.64
C ARG A 372 -22.89 17.45 -11.32
N ARG A 373 -23.37 17.82 -10.13
CA ARG A 373 -24.78 17.96 -9.79
C ARG A 373 -25.25 19.37 -10.06
#